data_6929e91a699b9f3f429757e033801942
#
_entry.id   6929e91a699b9f3f429757e033801942
#
_cell.length_a   1.000
_cell.length_b   1.000
_cell.length_c   1.000
_cell.angle_alpha   90.00
_cell.angle_beta   90.00
_cell.angle_gamma   90.00
#
_symmetry.space_group_name_H-M   'P 1'
#
loop_
_entity.id
_entity.type
_entity.pdbx_description
1 polymer ?
#
loop_
_entity_poly.entity_id
_entity_poly.type
_entity_poly.pdbx_seq_one_letter_code
_entity_poly.pdbx_strand_id
1 'polypeptide(L)'
;MIYEHGGDLDKAINKYGGKKEQWIDLSTGINPNSYPHSDINITEFRNLPSKSDILKLNEIAKRSFQTNASVSSLMGAQAAINILPVLFPIGNITILEPTYNEYNKVFSDFSRNIITVRTLHELKNSQIAILCNPNNPDGRLYSNEDLIELSKNVQVLIIDESFIDQYPEYSLSTKINNQTNNIIILRSFGKFF
;
A
#
# COMPACT_ATOMS: atom_id res chain seq x y z
N MET A 1 -14.15 13.57 -11.31
CA MET A 1 -13.85 14.19 -9.99
C MET A 1 -12.33 14.19 -9.84
N ILE A 2 -11.70 15.35 -9.65
CA ILE A 2 -10.24 15.41 -9.42
C ILE A 2 -10.04 15.08 -7.94
N TYR A 3 -9.46 13.92 -7.65
CA TYR A 3 -9.07 13.55 -6.29
C TYR A 3 -7.82 14.35 -5.92
N GLU A 4 -7.93 15.21 -4.92
CA GLU A 4 -6.80 15.96 -4.40
C GLU A 4 -6.13 15.14 -3.28
N HIS A 5 -4.82 14.92 -3.43
CA HIS A 5 -4.01 14.32 -2.36
C HIS A 5 -3.51 15.42 -1.42
N GLY A 6 -3.22 15.06 -0.17
CA GLY A 6 -2.51 15.92 0.76
C GLY A 6 -1.06 16.18 0.32
N GLY A 7 -0.36 17.04 1.06
CA GLY A 7 1.06 17.36 0.84
C GLY A 7 1.32 18.54 -0.09
N ASP A 8 0.29 19.22 -0.59
CA ASP A 8 0.45 20.43 -1.40
C ASP A 8 0.37 21.70 -0.53
N LEU A 9 1.42 21.90 0.25
CA LEU A 9 1.53 23.06 1.14
C LEU A 9 1.57 24.39 0.36
N ASP A 10 2.17 24.40 -0.82
CA ASP A 10 2.26 25.60 -1.66
C ASP A 10 0.86 26.05 -2.10
N LYS A 11 -0.02 25.12 -2.44
CA LYS A 11 -1.43 25.40 -2.75
C LYS A 11 -2.17 25.98 -1.54
N ALA A 12 -1.92 25.44 -0.35
CA ALA A 12 -2.53 25.93 0.89
C ALA A 12 -2.04 27.36 1.21
N ILE A 13 -0.76 27.63 1.09
CA ILE A 13 -0.17 28.97 1.29
C ILE A 13 -0.75 29.97 0.29
N ASN A 14 -0.85 29.60 -0.99
CA ASN A 14 -1.43 30.45 -2.01
C ASN A 14 -2.90 30.81 -1.72
N LYS A 15 -3.64 29.89 -1.12
CA LYS A 15 -5.07 30.09 -0.80
C LYS A 15 -5.32 30.86 0.50
N TYR A 16 -4.52 30.60 1.52
CA TYR A 16 -4.77 31.08 2.89
C TYR A 16 -3.71 32.07 3.37
N GLY A 17 -2.61 32.25 2.66
CA GLY A 17 -1.51 33.12 3.03
C GLY A 17 -0.58 32.52 4.07
N GLY A 18 0.32 33.35 4.61
CA GLY A 18 1.32 32.95 5.61
C GLY A 18 2.65 32.55 4.98
N LYS A 19 3.63 32.28 5.85
CA LYS A 19 4.95 31.77 5.47
C LYS A 19 5.03 30.26 5.71
N LYS A 20 5.78 29.55 4.89
CA LYS A 20 5.91 28.09 4.95
C LYS A 20 6.29 27.58 6.34
N GLU A 21 7.16 28.29 7.02
CA GLU A 21 7.67 27.93 8.37
C GLU A 21 6.61 28.05 9.47
N GLN A 22 5.47 28.68 9.18
CA GLN A 22 4.35 28.86 10.13
C GLN A 22 3.28 27.77 9.97
N TRP A 23 3.42 26.93 8.94
CA TRP A 23 2.47 25.87 8.67
C TRP A 23 2.87 24.54 9.32
N ILE A 24 1.88 23.81 9.78
CA ILE A 24 2.01 22.40 10.17
C ILE A 24 1.15 21.60 9.21
N ASP A 25 1.79 20.82 8.35
CA ASP A 25 1.09 19.98 7.37
C ASP A 25 0.70 18.64 8.02
N LEU A 26 -0.59 18.46 8.27
CA LEU A 26 -1.18 17.20 8.75
C LEU A 26 -2.02 16.50 7.67
N SER A 27 -1.87 16.90 6.41
CA SER A 27 -2.66 16.35 5.31
C SER A 27 -2.12 15.03 4.73
N THR A 28 -0.95 14.58 5.21
CA THR A 28 -0.34 13.31 4.82
C THR A 28 0.01 12.47 6.04
N GLY A 29 0.05 11.14 5.88
CA GLY A 29 0.54 10.21 6.90
C GLY A 29 2.05 9.94 6.83
N ILE A 30 2.84 10.88 6.31
CA ILE A 30 4.29 10.75 6.20
C ILE A 30 4.93 11.11 7.54
N ASN A 31 5.89 10.30 8.00
CA ASN A 31 6.69 10.60 9.19
C ASN A 31 7.48 11.91 8.97
N PRO A 32 7.31 12.93 9.83
CA PRO A 32 8.05 14.19 9.71
C PRO A 32 9.54 14.05 10.02
N ASN A 33 9.94 12.98 10.70
CA ASN A 33 11.35 12.69 10.98
C ASN A 33 11.90 11.81 9.85
N SER A 34 12.88 12.32 9.13
CA SER A 34 13.54 11.57 8.06
C SER A 34 14.25 10.33 8.61
N TYR A 35 14.27 9.26 7.82
CA TYR A 35 15.06 8.08 8.14
C TYR A 35 16.54 8.48 8.28
N PRO A 36 17.22 8.10 9.38
CA PRO A 36 18.64 8.38 9.55
C PRO A 36 19.45 7.52 8.55
N HIS A 37 19.93 8.14 7.51
CA HIS A 37 20.80 7.49 6.52
C HIS A 37 22.22 8.06 6.59
N SER A 38 23.22 7.21 6.31
CA SER A 38 24.55 7.66 6.01
C SER A 38 24.59 8.39 4.67
N ASP A 39 25.62 9.19 4.42
CA ASP A 39 25.79 9.88 3.15
C ASP A 39 25.68 8.90 1.97
N ILE A 40 24.77 9.19 1.06
CA ILE A 40 24.59 8.38 -0.14
C ILE A 40 25.74 8.71 -1.10
N ASN A 41 26.49 7.70 -1.49
CA ASN A 41 27.54 7.86 -2.49
C ASN A 41 26.92 8.18 -3.84
N ILE A 42 27.09 9.41 -4.34
CA ILE A 42 26.52 9.88 -5.60
C ILE A 42 26.96 9.02 -6.81
N THR A 43 28.06 8.27 -6.70
CA THR A 43 28.49 7.39 -7.77
C THR A 43 27.55 6.23 -8.01
N GLU A 44 26.74 5.84 -7.02
CA GLU A 44 25.71 4.80 -7.14
C GLU A 44 24.61 5.18 -8.17
N PHE A 45 24.39 6.48 -8.37
CA PHE A 45 23.41 6.98 -9.37
C PHE A 45 23.93 6.96 -10.80
N ARG A 46 25.18 6.60 -11.04
CA ARG A 46 25.77 6.55 -12.40
C ARG A 46 25.38 5.31 -13.18
N ASN A 47 24.97 4.26 -12.50
CA ASN A 47 24.67 2.96 -13.10
C ASN A 47 23.22 2.57 -12.84
N LEU A 48 22.66 1.78 -13.74
CA LEU A 48 21.38 1.12 -13.47
C LEU A 48 21.57 0.04 -12.39
N PRO A 49 20.58 -0.17 -11.51
CA PRO A 49 20.62 -1.27 -10.56
C PRO A 49 20.83 -2.62 -11.31
N SER A 50 21.75 -3.41 -10.82
CA SER A 50 21.97 -4.75 -11.39
C SER A 50 20.86 -5.71 -10.96
N LYS A 51 20.72 -6.84 -11.67
CA LYS A 51 19.80 -7.92 -11.24
C LYS A 51 20.13 -8.43 -9.85
N SER A 52 21.41 -8.49 -9.49
CA SER A 52 21.86 -8.91 -8.16
C SER A 52 21.46 -7.92 -7.07
N ASP A 53 21.49 -6.61 -7.35
CA ASP A 53 21.03 -5.59 -6.39
C ASP A 53 19.53 -5.70 -6.12
N ILE A 54 18.73 -5.90 -7.17
CA ILE A 54 17.28 -6.12 -7.02
C ILE A 54 16.99 -7.39 -6.22
N LEU A 55 17.67 -8.49 -6.51
CA LEU A 55 17.51 -9.73 -5.74
C LEU A 55 17.90 -9.54 -4.27
N LYS A 56 19.02 -8.85 -4.01
CA LYS A 56 19.47 -8.53 -2.65
C LYS A 56 18.44 -7.65 -1.92
N LEU A 57 17.87 -6.65 -2.59
CA LEU A 57 16.80 -5.82 -2.02
C LEU A 57 15.60 -6.67 -1.62
N ASN A 58 15.13 -7.55 -2.51
CA ASN A 58 13.99 -8.43 -2.22
C ASN A 58 14.27 -9.36 -1.03
N GLU A 59 15.47 -9.92 -0.93
CA GLU A 59 15.86 -10.79 0.20
C GLU A 59 15.96 -9.99 1.52
N ILE A 60 16.43 -8.76 1.49
CA ILE A 60 16.46 -7.88 2.66
C ILE A 60 15.02 -7.53 3.08
N ALA A 61 14.17 -7.14 2.14
CA ALA A 61 12.76 -6.85 2.39
C ALA A 61 12.04 -8.07 2.97
N LYS A 62 12.23 -9.25 2.40
CA LYS A 62 11.69 -10.50 2.91
C LYS A 62 12.05 -10.75 4.37
N ARG A 63 13.31 -10.52 4.74
CA ARG A 63 13.77 -10.64 6.13
C ARG A 63 13.16 -9.57 7.03
N SER A 64 13.15 -8.32 6.56
CA SER A 64 12.56 -7.20 7.30
C SER A 64 11.08 -7.40 7.58
N PHE A 65 10.32 -7.88 6.60
CA PHE A 65 8.89 -8.18 6.73
C PHE A 65 8.61 -9.52 7.40
N GLN A 66 9.66 -10.27 7.74
CA GLN A 66 9.58 -11.60 8.38
C GLN A 66 8.65 -12.55 7.62
N THR A 67 8.67 -12.50 6.29
CA THR A 67 7.79 -13.30 5.45
C THR A 67 8.50 -14.46 4.77
N ASN A 68 7.78 -15.56 4.57
CA ASN A 68 8.22 -16.68 3.75
C ASN A 68 7.64 -16.64 2.32
N ALA A 69 6.83 -15.62 2.02
CA ALA A 69 6.31 -15.40 0.68
C ALA A 69 7.38 -14.81 -0.27
N SER A 70 7.11 -14.85 -1.56
CA SER A 70 7.92 -14.15 -2.56
C SER A 70 7.74 -12.64 -2.44
N VAL A 71 8.83 -11.90 -2.58
CA VAL A 71 8.82 -10.43 -2.55
C VAL A 71 9.33 -9.90 -3.89
N SER A 72 8.67 -8.87 -4.39
CA SER A 72 9.07 -8.12 -5.59
C SER A 72 9.11 -6.64 -5.29
N SER A 73 10.21 -5.98 -5.62
CA SER A 73 10.36 -4.53 -5.49
C SER A 73 9.82 -3.80 -6.71
N LEU A 74 9.13 -2.70 -6.46
CA LEU A 74 8.57 -1.79 -7.48
C LEU A 74 8.92 -0.33 -7.13
N MET A 75 8.70 0.57 -8.06
CA MET A 75 8.92 2.01 -7.87
C MET A 75 7.80 2.64 -7.03
N GLY A 76 7.69 2.23 -5.76
CA GLY A 76 6.70 2.69 -4.79
C GLY A 76 5.35 1.95 -4.89
N ALA A 77 4.53 2.12 -3.83
CA ALA A 77 3.22 1.46 -3.75
C ALA A 77 2.28 1.85 -4.89
N GLN A 78 2.35 3.08 -5.39
CA GLN A 78 1.53 3.51 -6.53
C GLN A 78 1.82 2.70 -7.80
N ALA A 79 3.08 2.32 -8.05
CA ALA A 79 3.41 1.45 -9.18
C ALA A 79 2.79 0.06 -9.02
N ALA A 80 2.77 -0.46 -7.78
CA ALA A 80 2.07 -1.71 -7.47
C ALA A 80 0.56 -1.59 -7.72
N ILE A 81 -0.08 -0.52 -7.23
CA ILE A 81 -1.51 -0.28 -7.43
C ILE A 81 -1.86 -0.19 -8.92
N ASN A 82 -1.07 0.54 -9.70
CA ASN A 82 -1.31 0.74 -11.14
C ASN A 82 -1.21 -0.56 -11.97
N ILE A 83 -0.44 -1.54 -11.52
CA ILE A 83 -0.29 -2.82 -12.24
C ILE A 83 -1.41 -3.83 -11.90
N LEU A 84 -2.13 -3.66 -10.79
CA LEU A 84 -3.17 -4.60 -10.36
C LEU A 84 -4.24 -4.89 -11.42
N PRO A 85 -4.80 -3.90 -12.13
CA PRO A 85 -5.80 -4.19 -13.17
C PRO A 85 -5.26 -5.02 -14.33
N VAL A 86 -3.95 -4.93 -14.59
CA VAL A 86 -3.26 -5.72 -15.63
C VAL A 86 -3.01 -7.15 -15.14
N LEU A 87 -2.62 -7.32 -13.88
CA LEU A 87 -2.42 -8.64 -13.26
C LEU A 87 -3.75 -9.39 -13.13
N PHE A 88 -4.85 -8.67 -12.91
CA PHE A 88 -6.19 -9.23 -12.73
C PHE A 88 -7.15 -8.68 -13.79
N PRO A 89 -6.99 -9.07 -15.07
CA PRO A 89 -7.79 -8.51 -16.17
C PRO A 89 -9.26 -8.94 -16.15
N ILE A 90 -9.62 -9.95 -15.35
CA ILE A 90 -10.97 -10.52 -15.25
C ILE A 90 -11.41 -10.52 -13.79
N GLY A 91 -12.71 -10.41 -13.55
CA GLY A 91 -13.32 -10.50 -12.23
C GLY A 91 -13.87 -9.18 -11.71
N ASN A 92 -14.81 -9.27 -10.80
CA ASN A 92 -15.36 -8.11 -10.08
C ASN A 92 -14.40 -7.71 -8.96
N ILE A 93 -14.23 -6.40 -8.81
CA ILE A 93 -13.40 -5.81 -7.77
C ILE A 93 -14.32 -5.38 -6.63
N THR A 94 -14.08 -5.85 -5.42
CA THR A 94 -14.80 -5.41 -4.22
C THR A 94 -13.84 -4.67 -3.30
N ILE A 95 -14.15 -3.42 -3.00
CA ILE A 95 -13.29 -2.52 -2.22
C ILE A 95 -13.98 -2.18 -0.91
N LEU A 96 -13.27 -2.36 0.19
CA LEU A 96 -13.73 -1.99 1.52
C LEU A 96 -13.54 -0.50 1.75
N GLU A 97 -14.63 0.25 1.85
CA GLU A 97 -14.63 1.72 2.03
C GLU A 97 -15.06 2.15 3.45
N PRO A 98 -14.67 3.36 3.88
CA PRO A 98 -13.79 4.30 3.16
C PRO A 98 -12.38 3.77 3.05
N THR A 99 -11.68 4.07 1.94
CA THR A 99 -10.28 3.66 1.76
C THR A 99 -9.52 4.64 0.86
N TYR A 100 -8.25 4.34 0.57
CA TYR A 100 -7.41 5.12 -0.31
C TYR A 100 -7.98 5.14 -1.74
N ASN A 101 -8.33 6.33 -2.24
CA ASN A 101 -9.11 6.52 -3.47
C ASN A 101 -8.44 6.01 -4.76
N GLU A 102 -7.12 5.81 -4.75
CA GLU A 102 -6.41 5.35 -5.95
C GLU A 102 -6.85 3.96 -6.40
N TYR A 103 -7.33 3.10 -5.49
CA TYR A 103 -7.88 1.80 -5.88
C TYR A 103 -9.10 1.95 -6.79
N ASN A 104 -10.07 2.77 -6.37
CA ASN A 104 -11.25 3.06 -7.17
C ASN A 104 -10.87 3.66 -8.52
N LYS A 105 -9.97 4.66 -8.52
CA LYS A 105 -9.54 5.36 -9.72
C LYS A 105 -8.88 4.41 -10.71
N VAL A 106 -7.86 3.67 -10.29
CA VAL A 106 -7.07 2.81 -11.17
C VAL A 106 -7.94 1.73 -11.81
N PHE A 107 -8.81 1.07 -11.04
CA PHE A 107 -9.70 0.05 -11.62
C PHE A 107 -10.79 0.65 -12.51
N SER A 108 -11.29 1.85 -12.21
CA SER A 108 -12.22 2.57 -13.09
C SER A 108 -11.59 2.96 -14.42
N ASP A 109 -10.33 3.40 -14.42
CA ASP A 109 -9.59 3.75 -15.63
C ASP A 109 -9.42 2.55 -16.58
N PHE A 110 -9.47 1.32 -16.04
CA PHE A 110 -9.50 0.07 -16.81
C PHE A 110 -10.92 -0.46 -17.06
N SER A 111 -11.95 0.38 -16.88
CA SER A 111 -13.37 0.02 -17.08
C SER A 111 -13.80 -1.24 -16.31
N ARG A 112 -13.26 -1.43 -15.09
CA ARG A 112 -13.57 -2.57 -14.24
C ARG A 112 -14.87 -2.34 -13.47
N ASN A 113 -15.62 -3.41 -13.25
CA ASN A 113 -16.78 -3.36 -12.38
C ASN A 113 -16.32 -3.36 -10.92
N ILE A 114 -16.59 -2.24 -10.23
CA ILE A 114 -16.20 -2.02 -8.84
C ILE A 114 -17.46 -2.07 -7.97
N ILE A 115 -17.38 -2.85 -6.91
CA ILE A 115 -18.38 -2.93 -5.86
C ILE A 115 -17.74 -2.37 -4.60
N THR A 116 -18.38 -1.40 -3.95
CA THR A 116 -17.90 -0.85 -2.68
C THR A 116 -18.73 -1.39 -1.52
N VAL A 117 -18.06 -1.75 -0.44
CA VAL A 117 -18.68 -2.35 0.76
C VAL A 117 -18.16 -1.67 2.03
N ARG A 118 -18.83 -1.86 3.16
CA ARG A 118 -18.53 -1.17 4.41
C ARG A 118 -17.98 -2.08 5.52
N THR A 119 -18.09 -3.38 5.35
CA THR A 119 -17.67 -4.35 6.36
C THR A 119 -16.85 -5.49 5.75
N LEU A 120 -15.96 -6.10 6.56
CA LEU A 120 -15.20 -7.29 6.13
C LEU A 120 -16.12 -8.43 5.70
N HIS A 121 -17.27 -8.56 6.33
CA HIS A 121 -18.21 -9.62 6.01
C HIS A 121 -18.74 -9.52 4.57
N GLU A 122 -18.97 -8.30 4.09
CA GLU A 122 -19.45 -8.06 2.72
C GLU A 122 -18.39 -8.30 1.65
N LEU A 123 -17.09 -8.39 2.04
CA LEU A 123 -16.03 -8.81 1.13
C LEU A 123 -16.06 -10.30 0.80
N LYS A 124 -16.74 -11.13 1.61
CA LYS A 124 -16.83 -12.58 1.37
C LYS A 124 -17.45 -12.87 0.00
N ASN A 125 -16.97 -13.93 -0.64
CA ASN A 125 -17.34 -14.36 -1.99
C ASN A 125 -16.92 -13.41 -3.11
N SER A 126 -16.09 -12.40 -2.82
CA SER A 126 -15.51 -11.55 -3.86
C SER A 126 -14.50 -12.32 -4.71
N GLN A 127 -14.43 -11.98 -5.98
CA GLN A 127 -13.36 -12.48 -6.85
C GLN A 127 -12.05 -11.79 -6.48
N ILE A 128 -12.06 -10.46 -6.36
CA ILE A 128 -10.91 -9.68 -5.92
C ILE A 128 -11.39 -8.76 -4.80
N ALA A 129 -10.89 -8.97 -3.60
CA ALA A 129 -11.16 -8.14 -2.44
C ALA A 129 -9.96 -7.25 -2.14
N ILE A 130 -10.20 -5.96 -1.90
CA ILE A 130 -9.17 -4.97 -1.62
C ILE A 130 -9.50 -4.24 -0.31
N LEU A 131 -8.52 -4.14 0.57
CA LEU A 131 -8.60 -3.35 1.80
C LEU A 131 -7.22 -2.77 2.18
N CYS A 132 -7.22 -1.74 3.02
CA CYS A 132 -6.01 -1.22 3.67
C CYS A 132 -5.96 -1.65 5.14
N ASN A 133 -4.78 -1.98 5.65
CA ASN A 133 -4.57 -2.35 7.05
C ASN A 133 -3.20 -1.86 7.57
N PRO A 134 -3.11 -0.81 8.40
CA PRO A 134 -4.18 0.09 8.86
C PRO A 134 -4.91 0.79 7.72
N ASN A 135 -6.21 1.00 7.90
CA ASN A 135 -7.01 1.64 6.86
C ASN A 135 -6.73 3.15 6.78
N ASN A 136 -6.67 3.67 5.59
CA ASN A 136 -6.65 5.10 5.31
C ASN A 136 -8.04 5.49 4.73
N PRO A 137 -8.84 6.43 5.37
CA PRO A 137 -8.33 7.46 6.29
C PRO A 137 -8.59 7.19 7.78
N ASP A 138 -9.37 6.18 8.17
CA ASP A 138 -9.93 6.06 9.52
C ASP A 138 -9.00 5.35 10.53
N GLY A 139 -7.85 4.84 10.08
CA GLY A 139 -6.86 4.16 10.94
C GLY A 139 -7.34 2.80 11.48
N ARG A 140 -8.44 2.24 10.98
CA ARG A 140 -8.97 0.96 11.43
C ARG A 140 -7.96 -0.16 11.20
N LEU A 141 -7.78 -0.99 12.22
CA LEU A 141 -6.95 -2.19 12.18
C LEU A 141 -7.83 -3.44 12.15
N TYR A 142 -7.42 -4.40 11.34
CA TYR A 142 -8.02 -5.73 11.28
C TYR A 142 -7.03 -6.76 11.81
N SER A 143 -7.52 -7.74 12.54
CA SER A 143 -6.68 -8.80 13.08
C SER A 143 -6.18 -9.75 11.98
N ASN A 144 -5.05 -10.40 12.23
CA ASN A 144 -4.53 -11.42 11.32
C ASN A 144 -5.51 -12.60 11.17
N GLU A 145 -6.23 -12.94 12.24
CA GLU A 145 -7.24 -14.00 12.26
C GLU A 145 -8.40 -13.66 11.31
N ASP A 146 -8.91 -12.44 11.37
CA ASP A 146 -9.99 -11.97 10.49
C ASP A 146 -9.57 -11.96 9.03
N LEU A 147 -8.35 -11.50 8.74
CA LEU A 147 -7.80 -11.44 7.37
C LEU A 147 -7.52 -12.84 6.79
N ILE A 148 -7.02 -13.77 7.61
CA ILE A 148 -6.84 -15.17 7.21
C ILE A 148 -8.20 -15.83 6.95
N GLU A 149 -9.19 -15.57 7.80
CA GLU A 149 -10.52 -16.11 7.58
C GLU A 149 -11.17 -15.52 6.32
N LEU A 150 -11.00 -14.23 6.08
CA LEU A 150 -11.45 -13.59 4.85
C LEU A 150 -10.79 -14.22 3.62
N SER A 151 -9.48 -14.47 3.67
CA SER A 151 -8.74 -15.03 2.52
C SER A 151 -9.27 -16.39 2.05
N LYS A 152 -9.84 -17.18 2.95
CA LYS A 152 -10.47 -18.47 2.60
C LYS A 152 -11.80 -18.32 1.84
N ASN A 153 -12.39 -17.11 1.90
CA ASN A 153 -13.71 -16.80 1.36
C ASN A 153 -13.65 -15.86 0.16
N VAL A 154 -12.48 -15.59 -0.40
CA VAL A 154 -12.27 -14.76 -1.60
C VAL A 154 -11.30 -15.45 -2.56
N GLN A 155 -11.36 -15.13 -3.85
CA GLN A 155 -10.43 -15.73 -4.80
C GLN A 155 -9.05 -15.06 -4.71
N VAL A 156 -9.01 -13.71 -4.57
CA VAL A 156 -7.79 -12.93 -4.35
C VAL A 156 -8.06 -11.89 -3.28
N LEU A 157 -7.16 -11.79 -2.29
CA LEU A 157 -7.17 -10.78 -1.24
C LEU A 157 -5.96 -9.87 -1.42
N ILE A 158 -6.20 -8.59 -1.64
CA ILE A 158 -5.16 -7.55 -1.74
C ILE A 158 -5.24 -6.69 -0.49
N ILE A 159 -4.14 -6.62 0.25
CA ILE A 159 -4.02 -5.86 1.50
C ILE A 159 -2.94 -4.81 1.35
N ASP A 160 -3.32 -3.55 1.49
CA ASP A 160 -2.37 -2.44 1.52
C ASP A 160 -1.91 -2.20 2.97
N GLU A 161 -0.68 -2.59 3.24
CA GLU A 161 -0.01 -2.41 4.53
C GLU A 161 0.95 -1.20 4.52
N SER A 162 0.68 -0.16 3.74
CA SER A 162 1.57 1.02 3.64
C SER A 162 1.79 1.75 4.98
N PHE A 163 0.92 1.55 5.97
CA PHE A 163 1.02 2.18 7.29
C PHE A 163 1.29 1.18 8.43
N ILE A 164 1.61 -0.07 8.13
CA ILE A 164 1.68 -1.14 9.14
C ILE A 164 2.92 -1.09 10.02
N ASP A 165 3.96 -0.34 9.64
CA ASP A 165 5.24 -0.34 10.37
C ASP A 165 5.12 0.12 11.83
N GLN A 166 4.07 0.86 12.17
CA GLN A 166 3.74 1.24 13.56
C GLN A 166 3.04 0.13 14.35
N TYR A 167 2.53 -0.90 13.65
CA TYR A 167 1.73 -1.99 14.21
C TYR A 167 2.17 -3.33 13.61
N PRO A 168 3.46 -3.71 13.73
CA PRO A 168 4.02 -4.86 13.02
C PRO A 168 3.35 -6.19 13.39
N GLU A 169 2.76 -6.28 14.59
CA GLU A 169 2.00 -7.46 15.05
C GLU A 169 0.71 -7.69 14.26
N TYR A 170 0.16 -6.65 13.62
CA TYR A 170 -1.01 -6.74 12.75
C TYR A 170 -0.64 -7.02 11.28
N SER A 171 0.65 -7.08 10.95
CA SER A 171 1.07 -7.42 9.58
C SER A 171 0.79 -8.87 9.26
N LEU A 172 0.05 -9.10 8.18
CA LEU A 172 -0.21 -10.45 7.70
C LEU A 172 1.02 -11.07 7.02
N SER A 173 2.04 -10.29 6.69
CA SER A 173 3.26 -10.77 6.00
C SER A 173 3.97 -11.91 6.75
N THR A 174 3.90 -11.92 8.09
CA THR A 174 4.49 -12.99 8.92
C THR A 174 3.72 -14.32 8.87
N LYS A 175 2.49 -14.31 8.39
CA LYS A 175 1.57 -15.47 8.36
C LYS A 175 1.46 -16.12 6.99
N ILE A 176 1.96 -15.45 5.95
CA ILE A 176 1.87 -15.96 4.57
C ILE A 176 3.19 -16.59 4.12
N ASN A 177 3.08 -17.49 3.16
CA ASN A 177 4.20 -18.16 2.51
C ASN A 177 3.86 -18.48 1.05
N ASN A 178 4.76 -19.12 0.33
CA ASN A 178 4.56 -19.47 -1.09
C ASN A 178 3.38 -20.43 -1.36
N GLN A 179 2.79 -21.02 -0.32
CA GLN A 179 1.58 -21.84 -0.44
C GLN A 179 0.31 -20.99 -0.29
N THR A 180 0.43 -19.78 0.24
CA THR A 180 -0.66 -18.80 0.38
C THR A 180 -0.75 -18.01 -0.92
N ASN A 181 -1.33 -18.64 -1.95
CA ASN A 181 -1.26 -18.18 -3.34
C ASN A 181 -2.34 -17.18 -3.76
N ASN A 182 -3.24 -16.81 -2.84
CA ASN A 182 -4.34 -15.86 -3.11
C ASN A 182 -4.25 -14.56 -2.31
N ILE A 183 -3.14 -14.30 -1.60
CA ILE A 183 -2.95 -13.06 -0.84
C ILE A 183 -1.80 -12.26 -1.46
N ILE A 184 -2.06 -10.97 -1.68
CA ILE A 184 -1.05 -9.97 -2.09
C ILE A 184 -1.00 -8.89 -1.02
N ILE A 185 0.20 -8.61 -0.53
CA ILE A 185 0.44 -7.54 0.44
C ILE A 185 1.28 -6.47 -0.22
N LEU A 186 0.81 -5.23 -0.16
CA LEU A 186 1.57 -4.06 -0.60
C LEU A 186 2.24 -3.42 0.62
N ARG A 187 3.53 -3.17 0.52
CA ARG A 187 4.33 -2.48 1.54
C ARG A 187 4.98 -1.26 0.92
N SER A 188 5.26 -0.24 1.72
CA SER A 188 5.86 1.01 1.25
C SER A 188 6.89 1.53 2.25
N PHE A 189 8.02 2.04 1.75
CA PHE A 189 8.99 2.80 2.55
C PHE A 189 8.62 4.29 2.66
N GLY A 190 7.61 4.76 1.93
CA GLY A 190 7.30 6.18 1.77
C GLY A 190 6.42 6.79 2.85
N LYS A 191 6.09 6.06 3.90
CA LYS A 191 5.17 6.53 4.93
C LYS A 191 5.83 6.66 6.29
N PHE A 192 6.15 5.56 6.95
CA PHE A 192 6.80 5.62 8.27
C PHE A 192 8.31 5.71 8.13
N PHE A 193 8.91 4.81 7.39
CA PHE A 193 10.29 4.86 6.89
C PHE A 193 10.40 4.03 5.62
#